data_cc4bd20573ccb4006fe2e35f547b1e87
#
_entry.id   cc4bd20573ccb4006fe2e35f547b1e87
#
_cell.length_a   1.000
_cell.length_b   1.000
_cell.length_c   1.000
_cell.angle_alpha   90.00
_cell.angle_beta   90.00
_cell.angle_gamma   90.00
#
_symmetry.space_group_name_H-M   'P 1'
#
loop_
_entity.id
_entity.type
_entity.pdbx_description
1 polymer ?
#
loop_
_entity_poly.entity_id
_entity_poly.type
_entity_poly.pdbx_seq_one_letter_code
_entity_poly.pdbx_strand_id
1 'polypeptide(L)'
;MNPSNPLVDWLLDSLEIDTSLFHVGRYCGGWHASTHGLARASFHLVVQGHCWAHVAGSARGWRLDSGDALFFLRDVEFRLSSEADADAARCQPRGEMQALEWNAADGAGLVCGFFHFHSGLSGLIVDALPDWLILRAGDPALDAARRLFALIVDECRRQPAPSPVLLERLSHLLFLYVLRQQVLDDPTLGGLVALARQPQFAGLLEALIEAPEQPWNLEQMAERTGLSRSAFFKRFNELSGQSPGQVLLVLRMHRACALLRADASVAEVAAAVGYQSTAAFTRAFHKATGQQPGAYRKASR
;
A
#
# COMPACT_ATOMS: atom_id res chain seq x y z
N MET A 1 -16.52 -11.02 -14.70
CA MET A 1 -16.33 -9.80 -13.89
C MET A 1 -17.11 -9.97 -12.61
N ASN A 2 -16.43 -10.18 -11.48
CA ASN A 2 -17.10 -10.10 -10.19
C ASN A 2 -17.66 -8.65 -10.04
N PRO A 3 -18.91 -8.47 -9.58
CA PRO A 3 -19.40 -7.12 -9.33
C PRO A 3 -18.47 -6.45 -8.34
N SER A 4 -18.02 -5.24 -8.67
CA SER A 4 -17.20 -4.42 -7.77
C SER A 4 -17.96 -4.24 -6.44
N ASN A 5 -17.30 -4.55 -5.34
CA ASN A 5 -17.86 -4.27 -4.02
C ASN A 5 -17.56 -2.81 -3.70
N PRO A 6 -18.58 -1.91 -3.60
CA PRO A 6 -18.36 -0.48 -3.40
C PRO A 6 -17.51 -0.14 -2.18
N LEU A 7 -17.61 -0.95 -1.11
CA LEU A 7 -16.79 -0.77 0.09
C LEU A 7 -15.32 -1.10 -0.16
N VAL A 8 -15.04 -2.14 -0.95
CA VAL A 8 -13.67 -2.49 -1.33
C VAL A 8 -13.07 -1.40 -2.20
N ASP A 9 -13.83 -0.90 -3.17
CA ASP A 9 -13.41 0.23 -4.00
C ASP A 9 -13.15 1.47 -3.13
N TRP A 10 -14.04 1.80 -2.18
CA TRP A 10 -13.84 2.89 -1.23
C TRP A 10 -12.58 2.72 -0.38
N LEU A 11 -12.29 1.50 0.11
CA LEU A 11 -11.07 1.22 0.88
C LEU A 11 -9.81 1.49 0.05
N LEU A 12 -9.80 1.06 -1.23
CA LEU A 12 -8.67 1.29 -2.13
C LEU A 12 -8.50 2.79 -2.46
N ASP A 13 -9.61 3.50 -2.69
CA ASP A 13 -9.60 4.94 -2.96
C ASP A 13 -9.18 5.77 -1.73
N SER A 14 -9.35 5.20 -0.53
CA SER A 14 -8.93 5.82 0.74
C SER A 14 -7.46 5.62 1.09
N LEU A 15 -6.69 4.91 0.25
CA LEU A 15 -5.26 4.73 0.47
C LEU A 15 -4.50 6.03 0.24
N GLU A 16 -3.84 6.53 1.26
CA GLU A 16 -2.94 7.68 1.20
C GLU A 16 -1.50 7.17 1.11
N ILE A 17 -0.88 7.34 -0.06
CA ILE A 17 0.45 6.80 -0.39
C ILE A 17 1.29 7.88 -1.05
N ASP A 18 2.46 8.17 -0.49
CA ASP A 18 3.49 8.91 -1.21
C ASP A 18 4.44 7.93 -1.90
N THR A 19 4.81 8.26 -3.12
CA THR A 19 5.74 7.48 -3.93
C THR A 19 6.96 8.32 -4.24
N SER A 20 8.15 7.76 -4.03
CA SER A 20 9.41 8.41 -4.35
C SER A 20 10.35 7.44 -5.07
N LEU A 21 11.05 7.93 -6.09
CA LEU A 21 12.11 7.18 -6.72
C LEU A 21 13.44 7.40 -5.99
N PHE A 22 14.23 6.35 -5.88
CA PHE A 22 15.63 6.50 -5.51
C PHE A 22 16.57 6.01 -6.64
N HIS A 23 16.00 5.37 -7.69
CA HIS A 23 16.86 4.74 -8.67
C HIS A 23 16.19 4.48 -10.02
N VAL A 24 16.85 4.90 -11.09
CA VAL A 24 16.56 4.54 -12.49
C VAL A 24 17.88 4.25 -13.17
N GLY A 25 18.17 2.98 -13.43
CA GLY A 25 19.45 2.60 -14.00
C GLY A 25 19.58 1.11 -14.22
N ARG A 26 20.79 0.63 -14.56
CA ARG A 26 21.07 -0.78 -14.79
C ARG A 26 22.18 -1.31 -13.89
N TYR A 27 22.12 -2.59 -13.62
CA TYR A 27 23.19 -3.38 -13.00
C TYR A 27 23.81 -4.30 -14.04
N CYS A 28 25.14 -4.41 -14.06
CA CYS A 28 25.91 -5.25 -14.99
C CYS A 28 26.82 -6.20 -14.23
N GLY A 29 27.18 -7.32 -14.87
CA GLY A 29 28.04 -8.34 -14.27
C GLY A 29 27.40 -9.07 -13.10
N GLY A 30 28.21 -9.50 -12.16
CA GLY A 30 27.74 -10.10 -10.91
C GLY A 30 27.40 -9.00 -9.90
N TRP A 31 26.17 -9.01 -9.38
CA TRP A 31 25.70 -7.99 -8.43
C TRP A 31 24.59 -8.50 -7.52
N HIS A 32 24.44 -7.84 -6.38
CA HIS A 32 23.23 -7.89 -5.58
C HIS A 32 22.81 -6.50 -5.09
N ALA A 33 21.52 -6.33 -4.82
CA ALA A 33 20.94 -5.11 -4.24
C ALA A 33 19.78 -5.45 -3.31
N SER A 34 19.56 -4.63 -2.29
CA SER A 34 18.44 -4.74 -1.35
C SER A 34 18.17 -3.40 -0.71
N THR A 35 16.91 -3.17 -0.34
CA THR A 35 16.48 -2.05 0.49
C THR A 35 16.14 -2.50 1.93
N HIS A 36 16.36 -3.77 2.25
CA HIS A 36 16.14 -4.28 3.60
C HIS A 36 16.95 -3.52 4.65
N GLY A 37 16.35 -3.29 5.82
CA GLY A 37 16.94 -2.51 6.92
C GLY A 37 16.66 -1.00 6.84
N LEU A 38 15.94 -0.53 5.82
CA LEU A 38 15.56 0.90 5.69
C LEU A 38 14.21 1.21 6.34
N ALA A 39 13.51 0.21 6.92
CA ALA A 39 12.19 0.32 7.54
C ALA A 39 11.14 0.97 6.62
N ARG A 40 11.17 0.64 5.31
CA ARG A 40 10.32 1.24 4.29
C ARG A 40 9.75 0.18 3.35
N ALA A 41 8.53 0.40 2.88
CA ALA A 41 7.99 -0.30 1.73
C ALA A 41 8.74 0.13 0.45
N SER A 42 8.99 -0.80 -0.45
CA SER A 42 9.76 -0.52 -1.68
C SER A 42 9.18 -1.22 -2.91
N PHE A 43 9.54 -0.72 -4.09
CA PHE A 43 9.20 -1.35 -5.34
C PHE A 43 10.39 -1.42 -6.28
N HIS A 44 10.38 -2.45 -7.14
CA HIS A 44 11.43 -2.75 -8.10
C HIS A 44 10.78 -3.21 -9.41
N LEU A 45 10.87 -2.39 -10.44
CA LEU A 45 10.32 -2.66 -11.77
C LEU A 45 11.47 -3.06 -12.69
N VAL A 46 11.38 -4.24 -13.33
CA VAL A 46 12.38 -4.67 -14.32
C VAL A 46 11.99 -4.11 -15.66
N VAL A 47 12.68 -3.06 -16.12
CA VAL A 47 12.38 -2.37 -17.38
C VAL A 47 13.22 -2.92 -18.57
N GLN A 48 14.33 -3.62 -18.28
CA GLN A 48 15.19 -4.25 -19.28
C GLN A 48 15.89 -5.48 -18.70
N GLY A 49 16.09 -6.53 -19.51
CA GLY A 49 16.80 -7.74 -19.10
C GLY A 49 16.03 -8.55 -18.06
N HIS A 50 16.75 -9.14 -17.14
CA HIS A 50 16.18 -9.91 -16.04
C HIS A 50 17.08 -9.89 -14.80
N CYS A 51 16.49 -10.22 -13.65
CA CYS A 51 17.21 -10.49 -12.40
C CYS A 51 16.49 -11.58 -11.61
N TRP A 52 17.07 -11.95 -10.49
CA TRP A 52 16.49 -12.90 -9.55
C TRP A 52 16.16 -12.20 -8.23
N ALA A 53 15.00 -12.53 -7.68
CA ALA A 53 14.59 -12.06 -6.37
C ALA A 53 14.63 -13.22 -5.37
N HIS A 54 15.39 -13.07 -4.29
CA HIS A 54 15.48 -14.00 -3.17
C HIS A 54 14.88 -13.34 -1.94
N VAL A 55 13.77 -13.89 -1.42
CA VAL A 55 13.10 -13.36 -0.23
C VAL A 55 13.31 -14.35 0.91
N ALA A 56 13.61 -13.86 2.11
CA ALA A 56 13.80 -14.68 3.28
C ALA A 56 12.58 -15.58 3.54
N GLY A 57 12.84 -16.81 3.97
CA GLY A 57 11.78 -17.82 4.17
C GLY A 57 11.30 -18.53 2.91
N SER A 58 11.74 -18.11 1.71
CA SER A 58 11.47 -18.84 0.47
C SER A 58 12.64 -19.71 0.04
N ALA A 59 12.34 -20.97 -0.30
CA ALA A 59 13.36 -21.93 -0.77
C ALA A 59 13.80 -21.68 -2.22
N ARG A 60 13.08 -20.86 -2.99
CA ARG A 60 13.35 -20.58 -4.40
C ARG A 60 13.51 -19.10 -4.65
N GLY A 61 14.50 -18.73 -5.47
CA GLY A 61 14.55 -17.44 -6.10
C GLY A 61 13.49 -17.33 -7.22
N TRP A 62 12.95 -16.15 -7.41
CA TRP A 62 12.04 -15.85 -8.53
C TRP A 62 12.80 -15.09 -9.60
N ARG A 63 12.79 -15.61 -10.80
CA ARG A 63 13.23 -14.85 -11.96
C ARG A 63 12.20 -13.75 -12.25
N LEU A 64 12.69 -12.54 -12.41
CA LEU A 64 11.94 -11.36 -12.84
C LEU A 64 12.46 -10.96 -14.20
N ASP A 65 11.60 -10.96 -15.20
CA ASP A 65 11.91 -10.54 -16.57
C ASP A 65 11.40 -9.11 -16.82
N SER A 66 11.84 -8.50 -17.93
CA SER A 66 11.35 -7.19 -18.33
C SER A 66 9.82 -7.17 -18.43
N GLY A 67 9.19 -6.24 -17.76
CA GLY A 67 7.73 -6.14 -17.56
C GLY A 67 7.24 -6.68 -16.21
N ASP A 68 8.07 -7.42 -15.48
CA ASP A 68 7.74 -7.86 -14.13
C ASP A 68 8.04 -6.75 -13.11
N ALA A 69 7.29 -6.75 -12.01
CA ALA A 69 7.52 -5.87 -10.88
C ALA A 69 7.39 -6.59 -9.54
N LEU A 70 8.16 -6.17 -8.56
CA LEU A 70 8.13 -6.65 -7.20
C LEU A 70 7.86 -5.47 -6.26
N PHE A 71 6.84 -5.62 -5.41
CA PHE A 71 6.42 -4.63 -4.43
C PHE A 71 6.55 -5.23 -3.03
N PHE A 72 7.33 -4.62 -2.17
CA PHE A 72 7.40 -4.94 -0.75
C PHE A 72 6.57 -3.94 0.02
N LEU A 73 5.53 -4.41 0.71
CA LEU A 73 4.59 -3.55 1.45
C LEU A 73 5.11 -3.17 2.83
N ARG A 74 6.18 -3.85 3.26
CA ARG A 74 6.93 -3.57 4.50
C ARG A 74 8.40 -3.91 4.33
N ASP A 75 9.21 -3.63 5.33
CA ASP A 75 10.64 -3.94 5.32
C ASP A 75 10.87 -5.44 5.49
N VAL A 76 10.99 -6.14 4.38
CA VAL A 76 11.21 -7.59 4.30
C VAL A 76 12.67 -7.86 3.94
N GLU A 77 13.27 -8.91 4.50
CA GLU A 77 14.59 -9.35 4.08
C GLU A 77 14.53 -9.97 2.68
N PHE A 78 15.13 -9.31 1.72
CA PHE A 78 15.24 -9.79 0.34
C PHE A 78 16.56 -9.39 -0.31
N ARG A 79 16.85 -10.00 -1.45
CA ARG A 79 17.97 -9.65 -2.32
C ARG A 79 17.54 -9.77 -3.78
N LEU A 80 17.77 -8.72 -4.57
CA LEU A 80 17.81 -8.80 -6.03
C LEU A 80 19.24 -9.14 -6.44
N SER A 81 19.40 -9.99 -7.45
CA SER A 81 20.74 -10.47 -7.88
C SER A 81 20.75 -10.87 -9.34
N SER A 82 21.95 -10.89 -9.93
CA SER A 82 22.21 -11.56 -11.21
C SER A 82 22.11 -13.08 -11.14
N GLU A 83 22.17 -13.68 -9.95
CA GLU A 83 22.30 -15.11 -9.73
C GLU A 83 20.97 -15.80 -9.37
N ALA A 84 20.73 -16.95 -10.00
CA ALA A 84 19.58 -17.79 -9.72
C ALA A 84 19.68 -18.51 -8.35
N ASP A 85 20.89 -18.90 -8.00
CA ASP A 85 21.17 -19.57 -6.74
C ASP A 85 21.32 -18.56 -5.60
N ALA A 86 20.65 -18.82 -4.45
CA ALA A 86 20.62 -17.88 -3.34
C ALA A 86 21.98 -17.75 -2.63
N ASP A 87 22.78 -18.81 -2.59
CA ASP A 87 24.10 -18.77 -1.96
C ASP A 87 25.11 -18.07 -2.87
N ALA A 88 25.05 -18.33 -4.19
CA ALA A 88 25.82 -17.57 -5.17
C ALA A 88 25.45 -16.07 -5.13
N ALA A 89 24.16 -15.74 -5.00
CA ALA A 89 23.67 -14.36 -4.88
C ALA A 89 24.23 -13.64 -3.64
N ARG A 90 24.44 -14.35 -2.51
CA ARG A 90 25.06 -13.79 -1.29
C ARG A 90 26.54 -13.46 -1.48
N CYS A 91 27.21 -14.17 -2.36
CA CYS A 91 28.64 -13.98 -2.64
C CYS A 91 28.90 -12.85 -3.65
N GLN A 92 27.87 -12.35 -4.34
CA GLN A 92 28.03 -11.24 -5.29
C GLN A 92 28.33 -9.93 -4.54
N PRO A 93 29.12 -9.03 -5.15
CA PRO A 93 29.33 -7.69 -4.60
C PRO A 93 28.03 -6.89 -4.60
N ARG A 94 27.95 -5.89 -3.74
CA ARG A 94 26.87 -4.90 -3.83
C ARG A 94 26.98 -4.18 -5.17
N GLY A 95 25.89 -4.23 -5.95
CA GLY A 95 25.87 -3.65 -7.27
C GLY A 95 26.00 -2.14 -7.25
N GLU A 96 26.81 -1.61 -8.17
CA GLU A 96 26.79 -0.19 -8.50
C GLU A 96 25.89 0.00 -9.71
N MET A 97 24.97 0.97 -9.60
CA MET A 97 24.06 1.22 -10.69
C MET A 97 24.66 2.21 -11.70
N GLN A 98 24.50 1.86 -12.95
CA GLN A 98 24.90 2.64 -14.12
C GLN A 98 23.68 3.26 -14.79
N ALA A 99 23.88 4.23 -15.68
CA ALA A 99 22.81 4.77 -16.51
C ALA A 99 22.17 3.66 -17.37
N LEU A 100 20.86 3.79 -17.63
CA LEU A 100 20.16 2.87 -18.55
C LEU A 100 20.75 3.01 -19.96
N GLU A 101 21.11 1.88 -20.55
CA GLU A 101 21.55 1.76 -21.95
C GLU A 101 20.71 0.70 -22.66
N TRP A 102 19.80 1.13 -23.51
CA TRP A 102 18.81 0.26 -24.14
C TRP A 102 19.38 -0.71 -25.17
N ASN A 103 20.55 -0.42 -25.70
CA ASN A 103 21.26 -1.26 -26.71
C ASN A 103 22.26 -2.23 -26.07
N ALA A 104 22.40 -2.23 -24.75
CA ALA A 104 23.31 -3.15 -24.09
C ALA A 104 22.70 -4.55 -24.02
N ALA A 105 23.52 -5.56 -24.38
CA ALA A 105 23.10 -6.96 -24.37
C ALA A 105 22.96 -7.54 -22.97
N ASP A 106 23.72 -7.01 -22.00
CA ASP A 106 23.85 -7.57 -20.66
C ASP A 106 23.30 -6.63 -19.58
N GLY A 107 22.82 -7.22 -18.46
CA GLY A 107 22.41 -6.51 -17.26
C GLY A 107 20.90 -6.45 -17.06
N ALA A 108 20.53 -5.92 -15.89
CA ALA A 108 19.15 -5.69 -15.50
C ALA A 108 18.89 -4.20 -15.35
N GLY A 109 17.99 -3.64 -16.16
CA GLY A 109 17.50 -2.27 -16.01
C GLY A 109 16.36 -2.23 -14.98
N LEU A 110 16.49 -1.39 -13.97
CA LEU A 110 15.54 -1.30 -12.87
C LEU A 110 15.08 0.15 -12.67
N VAL A 111 13.79 0.28 -12.35
CA VAL A 111 13.20 1.48 -11.71
C VAL A 111 12.82 1.09 -10.30
N CYS A 112 13.42 1.75 -9.32
CA CYS A 112 13.22 1.42 -7.91
C CYS A 112 12.81 2.66 -7.11
N GLY A 113 11.92 2.45 -6.14
CA GLY A 113 11.44 3.52 -5.31
C GLY A 113 10.90 3.00 -3.97
N PHE A 114 10.39 3.94 -3.19
CA PHE A 114 9.74 3.67 -1.93
C PHE A 114 8.29 4.12 -1.98
N PHE A 115 7.46 3.38 -1.23
CA PHE A 115 6.15 3.84 -0.81
C PHE A 115 6.19 4.27 0.64
N HIS A 116 5.48 5.33 0.93
CA HIS A 116 5.17 5.73 2.29
C HIS A 116 3.65 5.69 2.46
N PHE A 117 3.18 4.67 3.17
CA PHE A 117 1.77 4.56 3.55
C PHE A 117 1.53 5.45 4.77
N HIS A 118 0.59 6.38 4.63
CA HIS A 118 0.22 7.22 5.76
C HIS A 118 -0.43 6.39 6.86
N SER A 119 -0.25 6.82 8.10
CA SER A 119 -0.83 6.14 9.27
C SER A 119 -2.36 6.17 9.27
N GLY A 120 -2.97 5.32 10.06
CA GLY A 120 -4.42 5.26 10.19
C GLY A 120 -5.05 4.25 9.23
N LEU A 121 -5.95 4.70 8.35
CA LEU A 121 -6.72 3.80 7.49
C LEU A 121 -5.83 3.05 6.48
N SER A 122 -4.86 3.74 5.87
CA SER A 122 -3.90 3.10 4.96
C SER A 122 -3.08 2.00 5.65
N GLY A 123 -2.66 2.23 6.90
CA GLY A 123 -1.99 1.21 7.71
C GLY A 123 -2.87 -0.04 7.91
N LEU A 124 -4.13 0.14 8.32
CA LEU A 124 -5.06 -0.99 8.52
C LEU A 124 -5.32 -1.78 7.23
N ILE A 125 -5.36 -1.11 6.08
CA ILE A 125 -5.54 -1.78 4.79
C ILE A 125 -4.28 -2.59 4.44
N VAL A 126 -3.10 -1.95 4.53
CA VAL A 126 -1.82 -2.56 4.16
C VAL A 126 -1.43 -3.69 5.11
N ASP A 127 -1.74 -3.59 6.41
CA ASP A 127 -1.45 -4.64 7.40
C ASP A 127 -2.18 -5.96 7.10
N ALA A 128 -3.30 -5.89 6.38
CA ALA A 128 -4.07 -7.06 5.95
C ALA A 128 -3.55 -7.69 4.64
N LEU A 129 -2.62 -7.03 3.96
CA LEU A 129 -2.05 -7.51 2.71
C LEU A 129 -0.81 -8.37 2.95
N PRO A 130 -0.42 -9.22 1.98
CA PRO A 130 0.82 -9.98 2.08
C PRO A 130 2.04 -9.04 2.14
N ASP A 131 3.14 -9.56 2.65
CA ASP A 131 4.37 -8.76 2.83
C ASP A 131 4.93 -8.23 1.51
N TRP A 132 4.67 -8.92 0.41
CA TRP A 132 5.12 -8.56 -0.92
C TRP A 132 4.17 -9.06 -2.01
N LEU A 133 4.17 -8.38 -3.16
CA LEU A 133 3.37 -8.69 -4.36
C LEU A 133 4.29 -8.76 -5.58
N ILE A 134 4.01 -9.68 -6.49
CA ILE A 134 4.66 -9.75 -7.80
C ILE A 134 3.63 -9.47 -8.89
N LEU A 135 3.93 -8.50 -9.75
CA LEU A 135 3.29 -8.34 -11.05
C LEU A 135 4.06 -9.18 -12.06
N ARG A 136 3.38 -10.04 -12.80
CA ARG A 136 3.93 -10.78 -13.94
C ARG A 136 3.45 -10.18 -15.25
N ALA A 137 4.38 -9.88 -16.15
CA ALA A 137 4.06 -9.32 -17.47
C ALA A 137 3.12 -10.22 -18.29
N GLY A 138 3.19 -11.53 -18.07
CA GLY A 138 2.35 -12.52 -18.76
C GLY A 138 0.96 -12.74 -18.15
N ASP A 139 0.60 -12.09 -17.04
CA ASP A 139 -0.70 -12.28 -16.40
C ASP A 139 -1.81 -11.55 -17.16
N PRO A 140 -2.77 -12.28 -17.77
CA PRO A 140 -3.86 -11.67 -18.52
C PRO A 140 -4.82 -10.84 -17.65
N ALA A 141 -4.91 -11.11 -16.35
CA ALA A 141 -5.73 -10.34 -15.42
C ALA A 141 -5.20 -8.91 -15.22
N LEU A 142 -3.93 -8.67 -15.55
CA LEU A 142 -3.22 -7.42 -15.33
C LEU A 142 -2.99 -6.59 -16.61
N ASP A 143 -3.88 -6.70 -17.60
CA ASP A 143 -3.73 -5.98 -18.89
C ASP A 143 -3.61 -4.45 -18.73
N ALA A 144 -4.38 -3.84 -17.83
CA ALA A 144 -4.27 -2.40 -17.54
C ALA A 144 -2.92 -2.06 -16.88
N ALA A 145 -2.43 -2.89 -15.96
CA ALA A 145 -1.11 -2.72 -15.35
C ALA A 145 0.02 -2.82 -16.38
N ARG A 146 -0.09 -3.75 -17.37
CA ARG A 146 0.88 -3.85 -18.48
C ARG A 146 0.96 -2.59 -19.33
N ARG A 147 -0.18 -1.93 -19.62
CA ARG A 147 -0.19 -0.66 -20.37
C ARG A 147 0.50 0.46 -19.60
N LEU A 148 0.27 0.55 -18.28
CA LEU A 148 0.98 1.49 -17.42
C LEU A 148 2.47 1.18 -17.37
N PHE A 149 2.85 -0.12 -17.30
CA PHE A 149 4.24 -0.52 -17.32
C PHE A 149 4.93 -0.12 -18.64
N ALA A 150 4.24 -0.27 -19.77
CA ALA A 150 4.76 0.17 -21.07
C ALA A 150 5.03 1.69 -21.08
N LEU A 151 4.16 2.52 -20.47
CA LEU A 151 4.41 3.96 -20.33
C LEU A 151 5.62 4.26 -19.46
N ILE A 152 5.87 3.48 -18.40
CA ILE A 152 7.09 3.61 -17.58
C ILE A 152 8.33 3.31 -18.42
N VAL A 153 8.31 2.24 -19.20
CA VAL A 153 9.42 1.90 -20.11
C VAL A 153 9.65 2.99 -21.15
N ASP A 154 8.59 3.52 -21.74
CA ASP A 154 8.68 4.60 -22.74
C ASP A 154 9.23 5.89 -22.10
N GLU A 155 8.84 6.21 -20.87
CA GLU A 155 9.39 7.36 -20.16
C GLU A 155 10.88 7.16 -19.85
N CYS A 156 11.29 5.95 -19.45
CA CYS A 156 12.72 5.62 -19.21
C CYS A 156 13.58 5.75 -20.47
N ARG A 157 12.99 5.66 -21.66
CA ARG A 157 13.69 5.83 -22.96
C ARG A 157 13.86 7.28 -23.39
N ARG A 158 13.23 8.22 -22.72
CA ARG A 158 13.27 9.63 -23.11
C ARG A 158 14.65 10.25 -22.93
N GLN A 159 14.99 11.14 -23.85
CA GLN A 159 16.23 11.91 -23.86
C GLN A 159 15.91 13.40 -23.57
N PRO A 160 16.74 14.13 -22.83
CA PRO A 160 18.07 13.73 -22.32
C PRO A 160 17.97 12.88 -21.03
N ALA A 161 16.85 12.88 -20.32
CA ALA A 161 16.63 12.08 -19.13
C ALA A 161 15.13 11.85 -18.88
N PRO A 162 14.73 10.73 -18.25
CA PRO A 162 13.35 10.49 -17.84
C PRO A 162 12.90 11.51 -16.77
N SER A 163 11.62 11.81 -16.74
CA SER A 163 11.00 12.65 -15.72
C SER A 163 10.76 11.84 -14.43
N PRO A 164 11.46 12.16 -13.32
CA PRO A 164 11.22 11.45 -12.05
C PRO A 164 9.76 11.56 -11.59
N VAL A 165 9.15 12.73 -11.76
CA VAL A 165 7.75 12.99 -11.34
C VAL A 165 6.77 12.10 -12.11
N LEU A 166 6.96 11.91 -13.43
CA LEU A 166 6.11 11.01 -14.22
C LEU A 166 6.32 9.56 -13.81
N LEU A 167 7.55 9.13 -13.62
CA LEU A 167 7.85 7.77 -13.17
C LEU A 167 7.27 7.48 -11.78
N GLU A 168 7.32 8.42 -10.85
CA GLU A 168 6.68 8.31 -9.53
C GLU A 168 5.17 8.12 -9.65
N ARG A 169 4.50 8.96 -10.44
CA ARG A 169 3.05 8.89 -10.65
C ARG A 169 2.62 7.61 -11.38
N LEU A 170 3.36 7.19 -12.40
CA LEU A 170 3.08 5.94 -13.12
C LEU A 170 3.30 4.72 -12.22
N SER A 171 4.37 4.71 -11.41
CA SER A 171 4.64 3.64 -10.44
C SER A 171 3.57 3.55 -9.35
N HIS A 172 3.09 4.70 -8.89
CA HIS A 172 1.96 4.78 -7.96
C HIS A 172 0.69 4.16 -8.54
N LEU A 173 0.31 4.57 -9.76
CA LEU A 173 -0.86 4.01 -10.46
C LEU A 173 -0.70 2.52 -10.73
N LEU A 174 0.49 2.08 -11.16
CA LEU A 174 0.79 0.67 -11.38
C LEU A 174 0.55 -0.15 -10.10
N PHE A 175 1.06 0.35 -8.98
CA PHE A 175 0.84 -0.29 -7.68
C PHE A 175 -0.65 -0.41 -7.32
N LEU A 176 -1.43 0.66 -7.49
CA LEU A 176 -2.88 0.62 -7.21
C LEU A 176 -3.61 -0.40 -8.07
N TYR A 177 -3.25 -0.55 -9.36
CA TYR A 177 -3.83 -1.58 -10.22
C TYR A 177 -3.49 -2.99 -9.75
N VAL A 178 -2.24 -3.24 -9.38
CA VAL A 178 -1.79 -4.54 -8.87
C VAL A 178 -2.48 -4.86 -7.54
N LEU A 179 -2.57 -3.87 -6.64
CA LEU A 179 -3.24 -4.02 -5.36
C LEU A 179 -4.74 -4.32 -5.54
N ARG A 180 -5.42 -3.57 -6.40
CA ARG A 180 -6.84 -3.80 -6.71
C ARG A 180 -7.07 -5.22 -7.21
N GLN A 181 -6.24 -5.72 -8.12
CA GLN A 181 -6.35 -7.07 -8.65
C GLN A 181 -6.10 -8.11 -7.54
N GLN A 182 -5.05 -7.95 -6.74
CA GLN A 182 -4.76 -8.82 -5.60
C GLN A 182 -5.93 -8.88 -4.62
N VAL A 183 -6.51 -7.72 -4.29
CA VAL A 183 -7.69 -7.65 -3.40
C VAL A 183 -8.89 -8.35 -4.03
N LEU A 184 -9.11 -8.28 -5.35
CA LEU A 184 -10.23 -8.95 -6.01
C LEU A 184 -10.04 -10.47 -6.08
N ASP A 185 -8.83 -10.94 -6.30
CA ASP A 185 -8.52 -12.35 -6.58
C ASP A 185 -8.32 -13.18 -5.30
N ASP A 186 -7.88 -12.57 -4.20
CA ASP A 186 -7.62 -13.30 -2.95
C ASP A 186 -8.79 -13.19 -1.96
N PRO A 187 -9.64 -14.25 -1.86
CA PRO A 187 -10.76 -14.25 -0.91
C PRO A 187 -10.32 -14.39 0.54
N THR A 188 -9.06 -14.73 0.79
CA THR A 188 -8.53 -14.99 2.15
C THR A 188 -8.01 -13.73 2.84
N LEU A 189 -7.92 -12.60 2.13
CA LEU A 189 -7.48 -11.34 2.72
C LEU A 189 -8.34 -10.95 3.92
N GLY A 190 -7.67 -10.66 5.01
CA GLY A 190 -8.24 -10.22 6.28
C GLY A 190 -8.56 -8.73 6.33
N GLY A 191 -8.57 -8.19 7.55
CA GLY A 191 -8.71 -6.76 7.79
C GLY A 191 -10.07 -6.19 7.39
N LEU A 192 -10.06 -4.91 7.00
CA LEU A 192 -11.28 -4.22 6.58
C LEU A 192 -11.87 -4.80 5.30
N VAL A 193 -11.04 -5.39 4.43
CA VAL A 193 -11.50 -6.06 3.21
C VAL A 193 -12.37 -7.28 3.54
N ALA A 194 -11.97 -8.08 4.54
CA ALA A 194 -12.78 -9.21 5.00
C ALA A 194 -14.14 -8.74 5.56
N LEU A 195 -14.17 -7.67 6.34
CA LEU A 195 -15.42 -7.09 6.84
C LEU A 195 -16.31 -6.60 5.69
N ALA A 196 -15.74 -5.89 4.71
CA ALA A 196 -16.47 -5.37 3.56
C ALA A 196 -17.10 -6.48 2.69
N ARG A 197 -16.48 -7.65 2.64
CA ARG A 197 -16.98 -8.81 1.87
C ARG A 197 -18.06 -9.63 2.60
N GLN A 198 -18.17 -9.50 3.92
CA GLN A 198 -19.17 -10.22 4.69
C GLN A 198 -20.47 -9.40 4.75
N PRO A 199 -21.59 -9.84 4.14
CA PRO A 199 -22.84 -9.07 4.10
C PRO A 199 -23.30 -8.58 5.48
N GLN A 200 -23.06 -9.39 6.50
CA GLN A 200 -23.41 -9.12 7.88
C GLN A 200 -22.64 -7.93 8.48
N PHE A 201 -21.36 -7.74 8.06
CA PHE A 201 -20.51 -6.66 8.56
C PHE A 201 -20.42 -5.48 7.58
N ALA A 202 -20.70 -5.69 6.30
CA ALA A 202 -20.66 -4.66 5.28
C ALA A 202 -21.57 -3.47 5.64
N GLY A 203 -22.84 -3.72 5.98
CA GLY A 203 -23.77 -2.67 6.39
C GLY A 203 -23.38 -1.95 7.69
N LEU A 204 -22.67 -2.60 8.61
CA LEU A 204 -22.08 -1.92 9.75
C LEU A 204 -20.92 -1.03 9.33
N LEU A 205 -20.01 -1.53 8.49
CA LEU A 205 -18.86 -0.77 8.01
C LEU A 205 -19.29 0.46 7.22
N GLU A 206 -20.30 0.34 6.34
CA GLU A 206 -20.92 1.48 5.65
C GLU A 206 -21.42 2.53 6.64
N ALA A 207 -22.19 2.13 7.64
CA ALA A 207 -22.72 3.05 8.64
C ALA A 207 -21.62 3.75 9.46
N LEU A 208 -20.51 3.05 9.78
CA LEU A 208 -19.37 3.63 10.49
C LEU A 208 -18.61 4.64 9.59
N ILE A 209 -18.57 4.43 8.30
CA ILE A 209 -17.94 5.32 7.31
C ILE A 209 -18.81 6.56 7.08
N GLU A 210 -20.12 6.38 6.90
CA GLU A 210 -21.05 7.46 6.61
C GLU A 210 -21.26 8.39 7.80
N ALA A 211 -21.38 7.83 9.00
CA ALA A 211 -21.68 8.58 10.21
C ALA A 211 -20.73 8.24 11.37
N PRO A 212 -19.41 8.49 11.20
CA PRO A 212 -18.43 8.16 12.24
C PRO A 212 -18.60 9.00 13.53
N GLU A 213 -19.26 10.17 13.45
CA GLU A 213 -19.55 11.06 14.58
C GLU A 213 -20.58 10.50 15.56
N GLN A 214 -21.41 9.55 15.12
CA GLN A 214 -22.43 8.95 15.98
C GLN A 214 -21.79 8.31 17.24
N PRO A 215 -22.50 8.29 18.38
CA PRO A 215 -21.99 7.74 19.62
C PRO A 215 -22.00 6.20 19.61
N TRP A 216 -21.35 5.62 18.60
CA TRP A 216 -21.27 4.18 18.44
C TRP A 216 -20.73 3.48 19.69
N ASN A 217 -21.49 2.53 20.19
CA ASN A 217 -21.08 1.62 21.25
C ASN A 217 -21.13 0.16 20.76
N LEU A 218 -20.55 -0.76 21.53
CA LEU A 218 -20.44 -2.15 21.17
C LEU A 218 -21.81 -2.84 20.98
N GLU A 219 -22.82 -2.40 21.72
CA GLU A 219 -24.18 -2.93 21.67
C GLU A 219 -24.88 -2.57 20.36
N GLN A 220 -24.84 -1.29 19.99
CA GLN A 220 -25.37 -0.79 18.72
C GLN A 220 -24.70 -1.44 17.50
N MET A 221 -23.37 -1.63 17.56
CA MET A 221 -22.63 -2.31 16.49
C MET A 221 -23.04 -3.79 16.39
N ALA A 222 -23.22 -4.48 17.51
CA ALA A 222 -23.66 -5.87 17.56
C ALA A 222 -25.08 -6.04 17.02
N GLU A 223 -26.00 -5.17 17.42
CA GLU A 223 -27.39 -5.17 16.94
C GLU A 223 -27.46 -5.06 15.41
N ARG A 224 -26.66 -4.17 14.81
CA ARG A 224 -26.61 -4.03 13.34
C ARG A 224 -26.14 -5.28 12.60
N THR A 225 -25.40 -6.13 13.28
CA THR A 225 -24.92 -7.40 12.69
C THR A 225 -25.81 -8.59 13.06
N GLY A 226 -26.85 -8.40 13.91
CA GLY A 226 -27.70 -9.46 14.39
C GLY A 226 -27.00 -10.46 15.33
N LEU A 227 -25.88 -10.06 15.94
CA LEU A 227 -25.08 -10.88 16.84
C LEU A 227 -25.21 -10.42 18.30
N SER A 228 -24.98 -11.34 19.25
CA SER A 228 -24.75 -10.96 20.64
C SER A 228 -23.43 -10.16 20.75
N ARG A 229 -23.30 -9.30 21.79
CA ARG A 229 -22.08 -8.49 22.01
C ARG A 229 -20.80 -9.32 21.99
N SER A 230 -20.80 -10.47 22.65
CA SER A 230 -19.62 -11.35 22.73
C SER A 230 -19.30 -12.00 21.39
N ALA A 231 -20.31 -12.50 20.65
CA ALA A 231 -20.15 -13.09 19.34
C ALA A 231 -19.68 -12.05 18.32
N PHE A 232 -20.28 -10.85 18.33
CA PHE A 232 -19.86 -9.73 17.50
C PHE A 232 -18.40 -9.36 17.73
N PHE A 233 -18.00 -9.09 18.98
CA PHE A 233 -16.64 -8.68 19.30
C PHE A 233 -15.61 -9.73 18.85
N LYS A 234 -15.90 -11.02 19.16
CA LYS A 234 -15.03 -12.13 18.73
C LYS A 234 -14.90 -12.18 17.22
N ARG A 235 -16.05 -12.23 16.50
CA ARG A 235 -16.05 -12.39 15.05
C ARG A 235 -15.47 -11.19 14.30
N PHE A 236 -15.74 -9.98 14.80
CA PHE A 236 -15.16 -8.76 14.27
C PHE A 236 -13.63 -8.77 14.37
N ASN A 237 -13.09 -9.12 15.55
CA ASN A 237 -11.65 -9.21 15.77
C ASN A 237 -11.00 -10.32 14.91
N GLU A 238 -11.64 -11.48 14.78
CA GLU A 238 -11.15 -12.57 13.94
C GLU A 238 -11.02 -12.15 12.46
N LEU A 239 -11.99 -11.39 11.95
CA LEU A 239 -12.00 -10.93 10.56
C LEU A 239 -11.05 -9.77 10.34
N SER A 240 -11.10 -8.76 11.22
CA SER A 240 -10.38 -7.50 10.99
C SER A 240 -8.99 -7.46 11.61
N GLY A 241 -8.66 -8.34 12.55
CA GLY A 241 -7.44 -8.24 13.36
C GLY A 241 -7.46 -7.06 14.35
N GLN A 242 -8.57 -6.31 14.44
CA GLN A 242 -8.69 -5.07 15.21
C GLN A 242 -9.97 -5.05 16.04
N SER A 243 -9.98 -4.31 17.15
CA SER A 243 -11.22 -4.08 17.88
C SER A 243 -12.15 -3.12 17.12
N PRO A 244 -13.49 -3.24 17.30
CA PRO A 244 -14.45 -2.32 16.69
C PRO A 244 -14.19 -0.84 17.03
N GLY A 245 -13.79 -0.57 18.29
CA GLY A 245 -13.43 0.78 18.72
C GLY A 245 -12.18 1.33 18.04
N GLN A 246 -11.19 0.48 17.75
CA GLN A 246 -9.99 0.88 17.02
C GLN A 246 -10.32 1.21 15.57
N VAL A 247 -11.15 0.41 14.91
CA VAL A 247 -11.61 0.69 13.53
C VAL A 247 -12.37 2.01 13.48
N LEU A 248 -13.33 2.23 14.40
CA LEU A 248 -14.07 3.49 14.49
C LEU A 248 -13.13 4.69 14.70
N LEU A 249 -12.13 4.55 15.60
CA LEU A 249 -11.15 5.60 15.84
C LEU A 249 -10.41 5.97 14.53
N VAL A 250 -9.96 4.97 13.78
CA VAL A 250 -9.24 5.19 12.52
C VAL A 250 -10.14 5.86 11.48
N LEU A 251 -11.39 5.44 11.33
CA LEU A 251 -12.36 6.08 10.41
C LEU A 251 -12.63 7.54 10.81
N ARG A 252 -12.77 7.84 12.11
CA ARG A 252 -12.88 9.22 12.61
C ARG A 252 -11.66 10.06 12.27
N MET A 253 -10.46 9.51 12.44
CA MET A 253 -9.21 10.23 12.13
C MET A 253 -9.04 10.43 10.63
N HIS A 254 -9.38 9.45 9.80
CA HIS A 254 -9.39 9.61 8.34
C HIS A 254 -10.31 10.76 7.90
N ARG A 255 -11.54 10.80 8.40
CA ARG A 255 -12.46 11.91 8.14
C ARG A 255 -11.94 13.25 8.66
N ALA A 256 -11.32 13.26 9.86
CA ALA A 256 -10.71 14.45 10.42
C ALA A 256 -9.60 15.01 9.52
N CYS A 257 -8.73 14.14 8.99
CA CYS A 257 -7.68 14.55 8.05
C CYS A 257 -8.27 15.19 6.79
N ALA A 258 -9.33 14.61 6.21
CA ALA A 258 -10.00 15.17 5.04
C ALA A 258 -10.57 16.57 5.32
N LEU A 259 -11.25 16.74 6.46
CA LEU A 259 -11.82 18.04 6.85
C LEU A 259 -10.75 19.09 7.15
N LEU A 260 -9.63 18.71 7.78
CA LEU A 260 -8.50 19.62 8.04
C LEU A 260 -7.81 20.05 6.74
N ARG A 261 -7.69 19.17 5.74
CA ARG A 261 -7.20 19.50 4.40
C ARG A 261 -8.15 20.47 3.65
N ALA A 262 -9.45 20.36 3.90
CA ALA A 262 -10.46 21.32 3.42
C ALA A 262 -10.53 22.62 4.25
N ASP A 263 -9.52 22.85 5.11
CA ASP A 263 -9.35 24.06 5.92
C ASP A 263 -10.40 24.30 7.03
N ALA A 264 -11.17 23.27 7.42
CA ALA A 264 -12.08 23.37 8.55
C ALA A 264 -11.31 23.65 9.87
N SER A 265 -11.92 24.38 10.78
CA SER A 265 -11.33 24.66 12.08
C SER A 265 -11.23 23.41 12.96
N VAL A 266 -10.25 23.37 13.85
CA VAL A 266 -10.05 22.21 14.76
C VAL A 266 -11.28 21.92 15.62
N ALA A 267 -12.04 22.96 15.99
CA ALA A 267 -13.25 22.82 16.78
C ALA A 267 -14.40 22.19 15.96
N GLU A 268 -14.61 22.67 14.71
CA GLU A 268 -15.60 22.08 13.79
C GLU A 268 -15.27 20.63 13.49
N VAL A 269 -14.00 20.31 13.23
CA VAL A 269 -13.56 18.94 12.96
C VAL A 269 -13.80 18.04 14.16
N ALA A 270 -13.46 18.49 15.39
CA ALA A 270 -13.71 17.71 16.60
C ALA A 270 -15.20 17.33 16.74
N ALA A 271 -16.10 18.27 16.51
CA ALA A 271 -17.54 18.02 16.54
C ALA A 271 -17.97 17.07 15.41
N ALA A 272 -17.50 17.31 14.19
CA ALA A 272 -17.85 16.53 12.98
C ALA A 272 -17.35 15.07 13.02
N VAL A 273 -16.44 14.72 13.92
CA VAL A 273 -15.96 13.34 14.11
C VAL A 273 -16.35 12.75 15.49
N GLY A 274 -17.33 13.37 16.17
CA GLY A 274 -17.97 12.84 17.36
C GLY A 274 -17.21 13.03 18.68
N TYR A 275 -16.35 14.06 18.78
CA TYR A 275 -15.70 14.44 20.02
C TYR A 275 -16.43 15.61 20.69
N GLN A 276 -16.75 15.46 21.98
CA GLN A 276 -17.42 16.50 22.77
C GLN A 276 -16.47 17.63 23.18
N SER A 277 -15.15 17.43 23.09
CA SER A 277 -14.17 18.48 23.37
C SER A 277 -13.01 18.46 22.40
N THR A 278 -12.57 19.65 22.00
CA THR A 278 -11.38 19.85 21.16
C THR A 278 -10.11 19.26 21.78
N ALA A 279 -10.01 19.31 23.12
CA ALA A 279 -8.86 18.76 23.84
C ALA A 279 -8.78 17.22 23.73
N ALA A 280 -9.93 16.51 23.84
CA ALA A 280 -9.98 15.06 23.67
C ALA A 280 -9.67 14.66 22.22
N PHE A 281 -10.24 15.38 21.25
CA PHE A 281 -9.93 15.21 19.85
C PHE A 281 -8.43 15.40 19.56
N THR A 282 -7.84 16.51 20.02
CA THR A 282 -6.43 16.84 19.79
C THR A 282 -5.49 15.73 20.29
N ARG A 283 -5.76 15.18 21.48
CA ARG A 283 -4.98 14.04 22.00
C ARG A 283 -5.13 12.79 21.13
N ALA A 284 -6.37 12.45 20.76
CA ALA A 284 -6.63 11.28 19.92
C ALA A 284 -5.99 11.43 18.52
N PHE A 285 -6.11 12.60 17.91
CA PHE A 285 -5.54 12.91 16.61
C PHE A 285 -4.00 12.83 16.65
N HIS A 286 -3.37 13.48 17.65
CA HIS A 286 -1.91 13.40 17.81
C HIS A 286 -1.43 11.97 18.02
N LYS A 287 -2.14 11.17 18.84
CA LYS A 287 -1.81 9.76 19.04
C LYS A 287 -1.90 8.94 17.74
N ALA A 288 -2.88 9.23 16.90
CA ALA A 288 -3.13 8.48 15.67
C ALA A 288 -2.23 8.91 14.50
N THR A 289 -1.88 10.20 14.41
CA THR A 289 -1.17 10.78 13.24
C THR A 289 0.25 11.27 13.56
N GLY A 290 0.64 11.30 14.82
CA GLY A 290 1.93 11.87 15.27
C GLY A 290 1.98 13.40 15.23
N GLN A 291 0.93 14.08 14.77
CA GLN A 291 0.90 15.53 14.55
C GLN A 291 -0.25 16.21 15.30
N GLN A 292 -0.08 17.48 15.62
CA GLN A 292 -1.18 18.29 16.16
C GLN A 292 -2.15 18.69 15.03
N PRO A 293 -3.49 18.69 15.24
CA PRO A 293 -4.46 19.00 14.19
C PRO A 293 -4.22 20.36 13.51
N GLY A 294 -3.83 21.37 14.31
CA GLY A 294 -3.52 22.70 13.77
C GLY A 294 -2.25 22.76 12.91
N ALA A 295 -1.24 21.94 13.23
CA ALA A 295 -0.04 21.80 12.41
C ALA A 295 -0.35 21.04 11.12
N TYR A 296 -1.10 19.93 11.20
CA TYR A 296 -1.55 19.15 10.05
C TYR A 296 -2.33 20.04 9.04
N ARG A 297 -3.30 20.84 9.51
CA ARG A 297 -4.04 21.77 8.67
C ARG A 297 -3.14 22.77 7.94
N LYS A 298 -2.14 23.33 8.63
CA LYS A 298 -1.20 24.30 8.03
C LYS A 298 -0.30 23.66 6.98
N ALA A 299 0.14 22.43 7.21
CA ALA A 299 1.01 21.70 6.27
C ALA A 299 0.28 21.25 5.01
N SER A 300 -1.05 21.21 5.04
CA SER A 300 -1.91 20.79 3.91
C SER A 300 -2.39 21.94 3.04
N ARG A 301 -2.03 23.20 3.39
CA ARG A 301 -2.25 24.40 2.60
C ARG A 301 -1.11 24.60 1.60
#